data_8e8b9ee0efcf59b750e3e1b9ff7330ac
#
_entry.id   8e8b9ee0efcf59b750e3e1b9ff7330ac
#
_cell.length_a   1.000
_cell.length_b   1.000
_cell.length_c   1.000
_cell.angle_alpha   90.00
_cell.angle_beta   90.00
_cell.angle_gamma   90.00
#
_symmetry.space_group_name_H-M   'P 1'
#
loop_
_entity.id
_entity.type
_entity.pdbx_description
1 polymer ?
#
loop_
_entity_poly.entity_id
_entity_poly.type
_entity_poly.pdbx_seq_one_letter_code
_entity_poly.pdbx_strand_id
1 'polypeptide(L)'
;MKTIREALIDEIIYPIPEGLVENKLIARGVDGSQEYTIEVAKSNDYKGCFADCLVALVQAVNFSESDKSVGTLTDEVKKKLLARANSIYEAIGEEAVPDLEPRVYINC
;
A
#
# COMPACT_ATOMS: atom_id res chain seq x y z
N MET A 1 8.02 -22.27 2.48
CA MET A 1 6.68 -21.69 2.46
C MET A 1 6.78 -20.18 2.53
N LYS A 2 6.06 -19.50 1.67
CA LYS A 2 6.03 -18.03 1.68
C LYS A 2 4.84 -17.57 2.51
N THR A 3 5.08 -16.63 3.42
CA THR A 3 4.00 -16.08 4.22
C THR A 3 3.31 -14.94 3.46
N ILE A 4 2.12 -14.61 3.91
CA ILE A 4 1.37 -13.50 3.30
C ILE A 4 2.17 -12.20 3.38
N ARG A 5 2.83 -11.96 4.52
CA ARG A 5 3.63 -10.75 4.66
C ARG A 5 4.79 -10.74 3.67
N GLU A 6 5.46 -11.86 3.52
CA GLU A 6 6.57 -11.95 2.57
C GLU A 6 6.11 -11.71 1.15
N ALA A 7 4.99 -12.32 0.79
CA ALA A 7 4.45 -12.15 -0.55
C ALA A 7 4.09 -10.70 -0.82
N LEU A 8 3.50 -10.04 0.16
CA LEU A 8 3.08 -8.65 0.00
C LEU A 8 4.29 -7.75 -0.18
N ILE A 9 5.31 -7.93 0.63
CA ILE A 9 6.52 -7.14 0.51
C ILE A 9 7.16 -7.35 -0.86
N ASP A 10 7.18 -8.60 -1.32
CA ASP A 10 7.78 -8.90 -2.61
C ASP A 10 7.02 -8.26 -3.77
N GLU A 11 5.71 -8.17 -3.65
CA GLU A 11 4.90 -7.58 -4.72
C GLU A 11 5.00 -6.07 -4.74
N ILE A 12 5.29 -5.47 -3.60
CA ILE A 12 5.51 -4.04 -3.55
C ILE A 12 6.97 -3.82 -3.94
N ILE A 13 7.21 -3.43 -5.13
CA ILE A 13 8.55 -3.35 -5.67
C ILE A 13 9.41 -2.35 -4.92
N TYR A 14 8.81 -1.35 -4.34
CA TYR A 14 9.52 -0.27 -3.67
C TYR A 14 9.88 -0.65 -2.23
N PRO A 15 10.96 -0.10 -1.69
CA PRO A 15 11.29 -0.33 -0.28
C PRO A 15 10.16 0.17 0.61
N ILE A 16 9.75 -0.67 1.54
CA ILE A 16 8.68 -0.32 2.44
C ILE A 16 9.00 -0.95 3.80
N PRO A 17 8.81 -0.22 4.89
CA PRO A 17 9.07 -0.79 6.21
C PRO A 17 8.19 -1.99 6.48
N GLU A 18 8.81 -3.04 6.98
CA GLU A 18 8.08 -4.27 7.25
C GLU A 18 6.99 -4.04 8.29
N GLY A 19 7.25 -3.20 9.27
CA GLY A 19 6.26 -2.91 10.29
C GLY A 19 5.03 -2.22 9.72
N LEU A 20 5.21 -1.40 8.70
CA LEU A 20 4.08 -0.76 8.05
C LEU A 20 3.21 -1.80 7.33
N VAL A 21 3.85 -2.74 6.64
CA VAL A 21 3.13 -3.81 5.98
C VAL A 21 2.33 -4.62 7.00
N GLU A 22 2.96 -4.92 8.11
CA GLU A 22 2.30 -5.65 9.18
C GLU A 22 1.07 -4.91 9.69
N ASN A 23 1.20 -3.60 9.89
CA ASN A 23 0.08 -2.80 10.37
C ASN A 23 -1.09 -2.82 9.39
N LYS A 24 -0.80 -2.78 8.11
CA LYS A 24 -1.88 -2.81 7.12
C LYS A 24 -2.57 -4.15 7.09
N LEU A 25 -1.81 -5.22 7.25
CA LEU A 25 -2.40 -6.55 7.32
C LEU A 25 -3.29 -6.68 8.55
N ILE A 26 -2.81 -6.23 9.70
CA ILE A 26 -3.59 -6.30 10.93
C ILE A 26 -4.87 -5.48 10.80
N ALA A 27 -4.79 -4.31 10.18
CA ALA A 27 -5.94 -3.45 10.04
C ALA A 27 -7.07 -4.11 9.24
N ARG A 28 -6.71 -5.03 8.35
CA ARG A 28 -7.72 -5.74 7.58
C ARG A 28 -8.03 -7.11 8.14
N GLY A 29 -7.45 -7.43 9.31
CA GLY A 29 -7.72 -8.70 9.95
C GLY A 29 -7.00 -9.87 9.31
N VAL A 30 -5.87 -9.61 8.67
CA VAL A 30 -5.11 -10.64 7.99
C VAL A 30 -3.89 -11.00 8.83
N ASP A 31 -3.71 -12.30 9.06
CA ASP A 31 -2.53 -12.77 9.78
C ASP A 31 -1.39 -12.96 8.78
N GLY A 32 -0.44 -12.05 8.82
CA GLY A 32 0.65 -12.06 7.86
C GLY A 32 1.58 -13.25 7.96
N SER A 33 1.51 -14.01 9.07
CA SER A 33 2.35 -15.19 9.23
C SER A 33 1.75 -16.43 8.58
N GLN A 34 0.52 -16.34 8.10
CA GLN A 34 -0.12 -17.46 7.42
C GLN A 34 0.49 -17.68 6.06
N GLU A 35 0.28 -18.87 5.54
CA GLU A 35 0.82 -19.23 4.24
C GLU A 35 0.10 -18.47 3.13
N TYR A 36 0.89 -17.98 2.18
CA TYR A 36 0.36 -17.31 1.00
C TYR A 36 -0.11 -18.37 0.02
N THR A 37 -1.39 -18.37 -0.28
CA THR A 37 -2.01 -19.36 -1.15
C THR A 37 -2.74 -18.65 -2.28
N ILE A 38 -3.22 -19.44 -3.23
CA ILE A 38 -3.97 -18.90 -4.35
C ILE A 38 -5.23 -18.21 -3.84
N GLU A 39 -5.88 -18.81 -2.84
CA GLU A 39 -7.08 -18.20 -2.27
C GLU A 39 -6.76 -16.83 -1.66
N VAL A 40 -5.66 -16.75 -0.93
CA VAL A 40 -5.25 -15.47 -0.36
C VAL A 40 -4.98 -14.45 -1.45
N ALA A 41 -4.27 -14.87 -2.49
CA ALA A 41 -3.90 -13.96 -3.57
C ALA A 41 -5.13 -13.35 -4.23
N LYS A 42 -6.22 -14.08 -4.24
CA LYS A 42 -7.45 -13.62 -4.87
C LYS A 42 -8.40 -12.94 -3.89
N SER A 43 -8.09 -12.95 -2.63
CA SER A 43 -8.99 -12.40 -1.62
C SER A 43 -9.00 -10.87 -1.68
N ASN A 44 -10.15 -10.30 -1.35
CA ASN A 44 -10.26 -8.86 -1.28
C ASN A 44 -9.41 -8.28 -0.18
N ASP A 45 -9.26 -9.03 0.93
CA ASP A 45 -8.44 -8.54 2.03
C ASP A 45 -6.99 -8.37 1.61
N TYR A 46 -6.44 -9.36 0.91
CA TYR A 46 -5.05 -9.25 0.46
C TYR A 46 -4.89 -8.11 -0.55
N LYS A 47 -5.82 -8.03 -1.50
CA LYS A 47 -5.75 -6.98 -2.50
C LYS A 47 -5.86 -5.61 -1.86
N GLY A 48 -6.74 -5.48 -0.89
CA GLY A 48 -6.88 -4.22 -0.18
C GLY A 48 -5.64 -3.85 0.60
N CYS A 49 -5.00 -4.85 1.22
CA CYS A 49 -3.75 -4.58 1.92
C CYS A 49 -2.67 -4.08 0.96
N PHE A 50 -2.61 -4.68 -0.22
CA PHE A 50 -1.64 -4.23 -1.22
C PHE A 50 -1.91 -2.78 -1.61
N ALA A 51 -3.15 -2.44 -1.87
CA ALA A 51 -3.51 -1.05 -2.20
C ALA A 51 -3.22 -0.11 -1.04
N ASP A 52 -3.52 -0.54 0.19
CA ASP A 52 -3.23 0.26 1.37
C ASP A 52 -1.75 0.58 1.46
N CYS A 53 -0.90 -0.39 1.14
CA CYS A 53 0.53 -0.16 1.18
C CYS A 53 0.98 0.81 0.10
N LEU A 54 0.38 0.73 -1.08
CA LEU A 54 0.70 1.68 -2.13
C LEU A 54 0.33 3.10 -1.73
N VAL A 55 -0.82 3.27 -1.11
CA VAL A 55 -1.23 4.59 -0.62
C VAL A 55 -0.27 5.08 0.43
N ALA A 56 0.16 4.20 1.34
CA ALA A 56 1.11 4.58 2.37
C ALA A 56 2.41 5.07 1.76
N LEU A 57 2.87 4.42 0.69
CA LEU A 57 4.08 4.86 0.01
C LEU A 57 3.91 6.27 -0.57
N VAL A 58 2.74 6.53 -1.15
CA VAL A 58 2.48 7.84 -1.72
C VAL A 58 2.48 8.92 -0.64
N GLN A 59 1.96 8.58 0.53
CA GLN A 59 1.86 9.53 1.63
C GLN A 59 3.14 9.66 2.43
N ALA A 60 4.09 8.79 2.21
CA ALA A 60 5.27 8.70 3.06
C ALA A 60 6.37 9.65 2.60
N VAL A 61 6.02 10.88 2.33
CA VAL A 61 7.01 11.86 1.88
C VAL A 61 8.11 12.05 2.91
N ASN A 62 7.74 11.96 4.17
CA ASN A 62 8.71 12.22 5.22
C ASN A 62 9.71 11.10 5.40
N PHE A 63 9.40 9.92 4.89
CA PHE A 63 10.33 8.82 4.98
C PHE A 63 11.62 9.11 4.25
N SER A 64 11.52 9.80 3.13
CA SER A 64 12.68 10.04 2.31
C SER A 64 13.68 10.96 3.00
N GLU A 65 13.23 11.73 3.97
CA GLU A 65 14.12 12.63 4.68
C GLU A 65 14.97 11.90 5.70
N SER A 66 14.36 11.00 6.42
CA SER A 66 15.05 10.32 7.51
C SER A 66 15.61 8.98 7.08
N ASP A 67 15.06 8.40 6.07
CA ASP A 67 15.46 7.07 5.64
C ASP A 67 15.72 7.07 4.15
N LYS A 68 16.95 7.11 3.80
CA LYS A 68 17.33 7.19 2.40
C LYS A 68 16.98 5.96 1.60
N SER A 69 16.72 4.87 2.27
CA SER A 69 16.42 3.64 1.56
C SER A 69 15.09 3.73 0.82
N VAL A 70 14.21 4.57 1.27
CA VAL A 70 12.93 4.75 0.57
C VAL A 70 13.14 5.51 -0.72
N GLY A 71 14.12 6.37 -0.74
CA GLY A 71 14.41 7.15 -1.92
C GLY A 71 13.36 8.20 -2.16
N THR A 72 13.43 8.77 -3.33
CA THR A 72 12.54 9.83 -3.71
C THR A 72 11.58 9.34 -4.77
N LEU A 73 10.31 9.39 -4.47
CA LEU A 73 9.29 9.09 -5.46
C LEU A 73 8.91 10.37 -6.15
N THR A 74 8.99 10.36 -7.47
CA THR A 74 8.58 11.53 -8.23
C THR A 74 7.06 11.66 -8.16
N ASP A 75 6.58 12.85 -8.47
CA ASP A 75 5.14 13.08 -8.50
C ASP A 75 4.46 12.15 -9.50
N GLU A 76 5.11 11.90 -10.61
CA GLU A 76 4.56 11.03 -11.62
C GLU A 76 4.40 9.61 -11.09
N VAL A 77 5.41 9.11 -10.39
CA VAL A 77 5.34 7.77 -9.82
C VAL A 77 4.25 7.72 -8.76
N LYS A 78 4.16 8.76 -7.92
CA LYS A 78 3.12 8.79 -6.90
C LYS A 78 1.74 8.73 -7.51
N LYS A 79 1.51 9.45 -8.59
CA LYS A 79 0.23 9.41 -9.26
C LYS A 79 -0.08 8.02 -9.81
N LYS A 80 0.92 7.36 -10.35
CA LYS A 80 0.72 6.02 -10.87
C LYS A 80 0.40 5.03 -9.76
N LEU A 81 1.10 5.15 -8.63
CA LEU A 81 0.83 4.26 -7.50
C LEU A 81 -0.57 4.49 -6.97
N LEU A 82 -0.98 5.73 -6.84
CA LEU A 82 -2.31 6.04 -6.35
C LEU A 82 -3.37 5.55 -7.32
N ALA A 83 -3.15 5.72 -8.61
CA ALA A 83 -4.10 5.24 -9.61
C ALA A 83 -4.23 3.73 -9.53
N ARG A 84 -3.12 3.03 -9.34
CA ARG A 84 -3.17 1.57 -9.21
C ARG A 84 -3.92 1.15 -7.97
N ALA A 85 -3.66 1.83 -6.85
CA ALA A 85 -4.37 1.52 -5.61
C ALA A 85 -5.86 1.73 -5.78
N ASN A 86 -6.26 2.83 -6.41
CA ASN A 86 -7.67 3.12 -6.60
C ASN A 86 -8.34 2.13 -7.53
N SER A 87 -7.60 1.67 -8.55
CA SER A 87 -8.12 0.64 -9.43
C SER A 87 -8.42 -0.63 -8.63
N ILE A 88 -7.54 -0.97 -7.70
CA ILE A 88 -7.74 -2.15 -6.86
C ILE A 88 -8.94 -1.94 -5.93
N TYR A 89 -9.03 -0.77 -5.31
CA TYR A 89 -10.16 -0.48 -4.42
C TYR A 89 -11.47 -0.61 -5.16
N GLU A 90 -11.55 -0.07 -6.36
CA GLU A 90 -12.77 -0.17 -7.14
C GLU A 90 -13.09 -1.61 -7.49
N ALA A 91 -12.07 -2.40 -7.80
CA ALA A 91 -12.27 -3.79 -8.16
C ALA A 91 -12.81 -4.61 -7.00
N ILE A 92 -12.44 -4.26 -5.77
CA ILE A 92 -12.91 -5.00 -4.60
C ILE A 92 -14.11 -4.33 -3.95
N GLY A 93 -14.65 -3.28 -4.55
CA GLY A 93 -15.85 -2.65 -4.05
C GLY A 93 -15.63 -1.64 -2.95
N GLU A 94 -14.43 -1.09 -2.84
CA GLU A 94 -14.13 -0.10 -1.83
C GLU A 94 -13.99 1.27 -2.47
N GLU A 95 -14.10 2.28 -1.63
CA GLU A 95 -14.08 3.65 -2.09
C GLU A 95 -12.66 4.06 -2.44
N ALA A 96 -12.52 4.77 -3.56
CA ALA A 96 -11.21 5.24 -3.99
C ALA A 96 -10.70 6.34 -3.08
N VAL A 97 -9.38 6.40 -2.96
CA VAL A 97 -8.73 7.45 -2.19
C VAL A 97 -8.67 8.71 -3.03
N PRO A 98 -9.10 9.85 -2.49
CA PRO A 98 -9.06 11.09 -3.27
C PRO A 98 -7.63 11.54 -3.52
N ASP A 99 -7.51 12.47 -4.45
CA ASP A 99 -6.23 13.06 -4.77
C ASP A 99 -5.61 13.63 -3.50
N LEU A 100 -4.32 13.33 -3.31
CA LEU A 100 -3.65 13.72 -2.08
C LEU A 100 -2.99 15.09 -2.15
N GLU A 101 -3.35 15.89 -3.10
CA GLU A 101 -2.76 17.21 -3.21
C GLU A 101 -3.13 18.08 -2.03
N PRO A 102 -2.16 18.79 -1.48
CA PRO A 102 -2.40 19.55 -0.25
C PRO A 102 -3.38 20.70 -0.40
N ARG A 103 -3.58 21.18 -1.58
CA ARG A 103 -4.44 22.35 -1.76
C ARG A 103 -5.85 22.12 -1.25
N VAL A 104 -6.21 20.88 -1.11
CA VAL A 104 -7.55 20.57 -0.66
C VAL A 104 -7.82 21.13 0.72
N TYR A 105 -6.79 21.31 1.49
CA TYR A 105 -6.98 21.72 2.86
C TYR A 105 -7.19 23.20 3.01
N ILE A 106 -6.91 23.93 1.98
CA ILE A 106 -6.93 25.34 2.08
C ILE A 106 -8.32 25.85 2.35
N ASN A 107 -9.27 25.12 1.93
CA ASN A 107 -10.62 25.57 2.06
C ASN A 107 -11.16 25.48 3.43
N CYS A 108 -10.45 24.94 4.28
CA CYS A 108 -10.94 24.84 5.64
C CYS A 108 -10.97 26.15 6.32
#